data_7c2be84a89127f92b750af6670a7c7ee
#
_entry.id   7c2be84a89127f92b750af6670a7c7ee
#
_cell.length_a   1.000
_cell.length_b   1.000
_cell.length_c   1.000
_cell.angle_alpha   90.00
_cell.angle_beta   90.00
_cell.angle_gamma   90.00
#
_symmetry.space_group_name_H-M   'P 1'
#
loop_
_entity.id
_entity.type
_entity.pdbx_description
1 polymer ?
#
loop_
_entity_poly.entity_id
_entity_poly.type
_entity_poly.pdbx_seq_one_letter_code
_entity_poly.pdbx_strand_id
1 'polypeptide(L)'
;MLMANLGKFAVVARNGLLHQQIAGMKCFALPVQYENIHTPEKAKLRFMDKVPQLPSNLRPPKMQKKLKWMRGPEEIHNDLVHKQYGIVATGGGRLKWGHFEMLRLTIGRKMDTNRMFAIWRVEAPWQPVTKKGQGQRMGGGKGAIDHYVTPVKSGRVIVELAGKLEYVEAQNILKVVCPKLPFKARIVSQTLLDNEALERGRKEQKNLNPWTLKYIVQNNLGGCHRWLSPVDHKWFGEYN
;
A
#
# COMPACT_ATOMS: atom_id res chain seq x y z
N MET A 1 44.28 -32.38 -25.42
CA MET A 1 43.33 -31.86 -24.40
C MET A 1 43.66 -30.42 -23.97
N LEU A 2 44.64 -29.75 -24.51
CA LEU A 2 45.08 -28.36 -24.13
C LEU A 2 44.57 -27.27 -25.08
N MET A 3 44.07 -27.60 -26.24
CA MET A 3 43.59 -26.60 -27.23
C MET A 3 42.15 -26.14 -26.99
N ALA A 4 41.32 -26.88 -26.24
CA ALA A 4 39.93 -26.49 -25.98
C ALA A 4 39.73 -25.39 -24.92
N ASN A 5 40.76 -25.16 -24.10
CA ASN A 5 40.66 -24.13 -23.04
C ASN A 5 41.07 -22.72 -23.48
N LEU A 6 41.86 -22.59 -24.53
CA LEU A 6 42.29 -21.29 -25.07
C LEU A 6 41.10 -20.51 -25.70
N GLY A 7 40.15 -21.25 -26.31
CA GLY A 7 38.95 -20.64 -26.91
C GLY A 7 38.00 -20.04 -25.86
N LYS A 8 37.86 -20.66 -24.67
CA LYS A 8 37.00 -20.17 -23.62
C LYS A 8 37.55 -18.91 -22.93
N PHE A 9 38.87 -18.84 -22.76
CA PHE A 9 39.50 -17.64 -22.20
C PHE A 9 39.44 -16.43 -23.16
N ALA A 10 39.54 -16.65 -24.46
CA ALA A 10 39.42 -15.58 -25.44
C ALA A 10 38.00 -15.03 -25.56
N VAL A 11 36.96 -15.85 -25.35
CA VAL A 11 35.56 -15.42 -25.35
C VAL A 11 35.21 -14.63 -24.07
N VAL A 12 35.73 -15.06 -22.91
CA VAL A 12 35.52 -14.33 -21.66
C VAL A 12 36.24 -12.97 -21.66
N ALA A 13 37.48 -12.93 -22.19
CA ALA A 13 38.21 -11.67 -22.32
C ALA A 13 37.52 -10.70 -23.31
N ARG A 14 36.97 -11.19 -24.42
CA ARG A 14 36.19 -10.37 -25.36
C ARG A 14 34.92 -9.83 -24.74
N ASN A 15 34.17 -10.64 -24.01
CA ASN A 15 32.97 -10.18 -23.33
C ASN A 15 33.26 -9.20 -22.20
N GLY A 16 34.38 -9.35 -21.48
CA GLY A 16 34.82 -8.42 -20.46
C GLY A 16 35.22 -7.05 -21.03
N LEU A 17 35.94 -7.04 -22.17
CA LEU A 17 36.30 -5.80 -22.86
C LEU A 17 35.10 -5.07 -23.46
N LEU A 18 34.12 -5.79 -24.01
CA LEU A 18 32.87 -5.23 -24.50
C LEU A 18 32.05 -4.62 -23.33
N HIS A 19 32.02 -5.27 -22.17
CA HIS A 19 31.34 -4.74 -20.99
C HIS A 19 32.01 -3.47 -20.44
N GLN A 20 33.34 -3.38 -20.47
CA GLN A 20 34.06 -2.17 -20.07
C GLN A 20 33.88 -1.02 -21.05
N GLN A 21 33.77 -1.28 -22.35
CA GLN A 21 33.51 -0.25 -23.35
C GLN A 21 32.06 0.26 -23.29
N ILE A 22 31.08 -0.58 -22.92
CA ILE A 22 29.69 -0.19 -22.76
C ILE A 22 29.48 0.62 -21.47
N ALA A 23 30.27 0.39 -20.42
CA ALA A 23 30.19 1.13 -19.15
C ALA A 23 30.51 2.62 -19.27
N GLY A 24 31.22 3.03 -20.31
CA GLY A 24 31.51 4.44 -20.61
C GLY A 24 30.47 5.14 -21.50
N MET A 25 29.61 4.39 -22.16
CA MET A 25 28.50 4.97 -22.90
C MET A 25 27.27 5.08 -22.00
N LYS A 26 26.70 6.27 -21.93
CA LYS A 26 25.38 6.45 -21.29
C LYS A 26 24.36 5.64 -22.12
N CYS A 27 24.10 4.41 -21.70
CA CYS A 27 23.03 3.64 -22.29
C CYS A 27 21.71 4.31 -21.89
N PHE A 28 21.13 5.06 -22.80
CA PHE A 28 19.75 5.53 -22.64
C PHE A 28 18.85 4.32 -22.82
N ALA A 29 18.12 3.98 -21.77
CA ALA A 29 17.05 3.00 -21.88
C ALA A 29 16.05 3.49 -22.94
N LEU A 30 15.59 2.59 -23.79
CA LEU A 30 14.53 2.92 -24.75
C LEU A 30 13.32 3.45 -23.97
N PRO A 31 12.68 4.52 -24.44
CA PRO A 31 11.51 5.07 -23.78
C PRO A 31 10.43 3.98 -23.68
N VAL A 32 9.86 3.87 -22.49
CA VAL A 32 8.79 2.91 -22.22
C VAL A 32 7.60 3.26 -23.10
N GLN A 33 7.15 2.31 -23.91
CA GLN A 33 5.95 2.47 -24.72
C GLN A 33 4.73 2.24 -23.82
N TYR A 34 3.89 3.25 -23.70
CA TYR A 34 2.65 3.21 -22.93
C TYR A 34 1.48 3.01 -23.90
N GLU A 35 1.26 1.77 -24.31
CA GLU A 35 0.13 1.42 -25.16
C GLU A 35 -1.13 1.19 -24.31
N ASN A 36 -2.28 1.65 -24.81
CA ASN A 36 -3.62 1.36 -24.24
C ASN A 36 -3.92 1.84 -22.81
N ILE A 37 -3.38 2.99 -22.39
CA ILE A 37 -3.78 3.58 -21.12
C ILE A 37 -5.05 4.41 -21.32
N HIS A 38 -6.15 3.93 -20.73
CA HIS A 38 -7.39 4.71 -20.68
C HIS A 38 -7.24 5.82 -19.64
N THR A 39 -7.18 7.08 -20.11
CA THR A 39 -7.15 8.25 -19.23
C THR A 39 -8.57 8.64 -18.82
N PRO A 40 -8.88 8.78 -17.53
CA PRO A 40 -10.18 9.24 -17.10
C PRO A 40 -10.38 10.73 -17.47
N GLU A 41 -11.63 11.15 -17.67
CA GLU A 41 -11.98 12.56 -17.96
C GLU A 41 -11.39 13.56 -16.95
N LYS A 42 -11.31 13.17 -15.68
CA LYS A 42 -10.73 13.96 -14.60
C LYS A 42 -9.42 13.34 -14.12
N ALA A 43 -8.30 13.91 -14.54
CA ALA A 43 -6.98 13.41 -14.17
C ALA A 43 -6.63 13.59 -12.70
N LYS A 44 -7.14 14.63 -12.03
CA LYS A 44 -6.85 14.93 -10.62
C LYS A 44 -7.74 14.14 -9.67
N LEU A 45 -7.22 13.84 -8.48
CA LEU A 45 -7.98 13.24 -7.39
C LEU A 45 -9.23 14.09 -7.07
N ARG A 46 -10.40 13.43 -7.03
CA ARG A 46 -11.66 14.09 -6.66
C ARG A 46 -11.63 14.57 -5.22
N PHE A 47 -12.37 15.62 -4.92
CA PHE A 47 -12.66 16.07 -3.57
C PHE A 47 -13.44 14.97 -2.82
N MET A 48 -13.09 14.74 -1.55
CA MET A 48 -13.79 13.79 -0.69
C MET A 48 -14.63 14.56 0.33
N ASP A 49 -15.90 14.17 0.47
CA ASP A 49 -16.81 14.79 1.42
C ASP A 49 -16.34 14.57 2.86
N LYS A 50 -16.43 15.61 3.66
CA LYS A 50 -16.08 15.58 5.08
C LYS A 50 -17.09 14.80 5.91
N VAL A 51 -18.36 14.90 5.53
CA VAL A 51 -19.50 14.29 6.19
C VAL A 51 -20.23 13.43 5.15
N PRO A 52 -20.56 12.18 5.46
CA PRO A 52 -21.32 11.35 4.55
C PRO A 52 -22.70 11.95 4.30
N GLN A 53 -23.13 11.93 3.06
CA GLN A 53 -24.46 12.38 2.68
C GLN A 53 -25.48 11.34 3.15
N LEU A 54 -26.30 11.72 4.11
CA LEU A 54 -27.40 10.91 4.61
C LEU A 54 -28.73 11.54 4.21
N PRO A 55 -29.78 10.74 3.97
CA PRO A 55 -31.13 11.26 3.76
C PRO A 55 -31.53 12.15 4.94
N SER A 56 -32.26 13.22 4.67
CA SER A 56 -32.64 14.24 5.67
C SER A 56 -33.40 13.66 6.88
N ASN A 57 -34.11 12.55 6.67
CA ASN A 57 -34.90 11.89 7.71
C ASN A 57 -34.09 10.87 8.55
N LEU A 58 -32.82 10.61 8.20
CA LEU A 58 -32.02 9.62 8.89
C LEU A 58 -31.02 10.29 9.84
N ARG A 59 -31.16 10.00 11.15
CA ARG A 59 -30.19 10.44 12.13
C ARG A 59 -28.91 9.59 12.02
N PRO A 60 -27.72 10.19 11.86
CA PRO A 60 -26.49 9.42 11.74
C PRO A 60 -26.26 8.51 12.94
N PRO A 61 -26.05 7.19 12.74
CA PRO A 61 -25.87 6.27 13.86
C PRO A 61 -24.53 6.48 14.56
N LYS A 62 -24.54 6.47 15.88
CA LYS A 62 -23.30 6.52 16.70
C LYS A 62 -22.70 5.12 16.77
N MET A 63 -21.94 4.72 15.77
CA MET A 63 -21.33 3.40 15.68
C MET A 63 -20.24 3.16 16.74
N GLN A 64 -20.03 1.90 17.08
CA GLN A 64 -18.85 1.49 17.86
C GLN A 64 -17.61 1.47 16.96
N LYS A 65 -16.47 1.87 17.52
CA LYS A 65 -15.16 1.75 16.86
C LYS A 65 -14.71 0.29 16.91
N LYS A 66 -15.08 -0.50 15.93
CA LYS A 66 -14.65 -1.90 15.86
C LYS A 66 -13.23 -2.00 15.30
N LEU A 67 -12.31 -2.57 16.07
CA LEU A 67 -10.91 -2.78 15.64
C LEU A 67 -10.79 -3.72 14.43
N LYS A 68 -11.76 -4.63 14.24
CA LYS A 68 -11.78 -5.56 13.10
C LYS A 68 -11.72 -4.89 11.73
N TRP A 69 -12.10 -3.62 11.62
CA TRP A 69 -12.02 -2.86 10.36
C TRP A 69 -10.62 -2.31 10.05
N MET A 70 -9.70 -2.38 11.00
CA MET A 70 -8.33 -1.89 10.85
C MET A 70 -7.29 -3.00 10.99
N ARG A 71 -7.65 -4.13 11.62
CA ARG A 71 -6.76 -5.25 11.86
C ARG A 71 -6.93 -6.33 10.81
N GLY A 72 -5.84 -6.98 10.50
CA GLY A 72 -5.77 -8.06 9.53
C GLY A 72 -5.46 -7.58 8.11
N PRO A 73 -5.34 -8.52 7.17
CA PRO A 73 -5.08 -8.23 5.77
C PRO A 73 -6.32 -7.66 5.08
N GLU A 74 -6.08 -6.86 4.07
CA GLU A 74 -7.12 -6.50 3.09
C GLU A 74 -7.27 -7.63 2.08
N GLU A 75 -8.50 -8.08 1.86
CA GLU A 75 -8.79 -9.23 0.99
C GLU A 75 -9.19 -8.80 -0.43
N ILE A 76 -9.82 -7.63 -0.58
CA ILE A 76 -10.47 -7.23 -1.83
C ILE A 76 -9.69 -6.13 -2.56
N HIS A 77 -9.21 -5.12 -1.83
CA HIS A 77 -8.64 -3.89 -2.41
C HIS A 77 -7.11 -3.81 -2.28
N ASN A 78 -6.45 -4.92 -2.53
CA ASN A 78 -4.98 -5.08 -2.46
C ASN A 78 -4.29 -4.93 -3.82
N ASP A 79 -5.04 -5.01 -4.93
CA ASP A 79 -4.49 -4.97 -6.27
C ASP A 79 -4.55 -3.57 -6.89
N LEU A 80 -3.60 -3.29 -7.80
CA LEU A 80 -3.60 -2.09 -8.64
C LEU A 80 -4.48 -2.33 -9.88
N VAL A 81 -5.51 -1.51 -10.06
CA VAL A 81 -6.43 -1.59 -11.22
C VAL A 81 -5.69 -1.25 -12.52
N HIS A 82 -4.87 -0.20 -12.48
CA HIS A 82 -4.11 0.25 -13.64
C HIS A 82 -2.74 -0.44 -13.76
N LYS A 83 -2.41 -1.36 -12.87
CA LYS A 83 -1.15 -2.14 -12.87
C LYS A 83 0.13 -1.30 -13.01
N GLN A 84 0.13 -0.07 -12.48
CA GLN A 84 1.28 0.82 -12.52
C GLN A 84 1.82 1.11 -11.12
N TYR A 85 1.42 2.22 -10.51
CA TYR A 85 1.99 2.68 -9.25
C TYR A 85 0.91 3.04 -8.24
N GLY A 86 1.23 2.88 -6.96
CA GLY A 86 0.29 3.24 -5.91
C GLY A 86 0.92 3.38 -4.54
N ILE A 87 0.11 3.79 -3.58
CA ILE A 87 0.45 3.78 -2.15
C ILE A 87 -0.35 2.68 -1.49
N VAL A 88 0.35 1.75 -0.84
CA VAL A 88 -0.24 0.65 -0.07
C VAL A 88 0.01 0.87 1.42
N ALA A 89 -1.02 0.65 2.22
CA ALA A 89 -0.92 0.62 3.67
C ALA A 89 -0.20 -0.65 4.13
N THR A 90 0.88 -0.53 4.88
CA THR A 90 1.56 -1.69 5.52
C THR A 90 1.05 -1.96 6.92
N GLY A 91 0.38 -0.99 7.53
CA GLY A 91 -0.29 -1.12 8.82
C GLY A 91 -1.72 -0.60 8.76
N GLY A 92 -2.57 -1.12 9.66
CA GLY A 92 -3.95 -0.65 9.74
C GLY A 92 -4.07 0.71 10.44
N GLY A 93 -5.10 1.48 10.07
CA GLY A 93 -5.35 2.77 10.69
C GLY A 93 -6.64 3.45 10.23
N ARG A 94 -6.78 4.72 10.56
CA ARG A 94 -7.96 5.52 10.21
C ARG A 94 -7.57 6.79 9.49
N LEU A 95 -8.08 6.99 8.28
CA LEU A 95 -7.92 8.22 7.52
C LEU A 95 -9.00 9.22 7.94
N LYS A 96 -8.57 10.41 8.36
CA LYS A 96 -9.43 11.58 8.57
C LYS A 96 -9.52 12.36 7.26
N TRP A 97 -10.54 13.20 7.13
CA TRP A 97 -10.70 14.07 5.97
C TRP A 97 -9.44 14.91 5.64
N GLY A 98 -8.74 15.42 6.66
CA GLY A 98 -7.50 16.18 6.45
C GLY A 98 -6.38 15.39 5.75
N HIS A 99 -6.34 14.06 5.92
CA HIS A 99 -5.37 13.23 5.18
C HIS A 99 -5.73 13.14 3.69
N PHE A 100 -7.02 13.05 3.35
CA PHE A 100 -7.49 13.07 1.96
C PHE A 100 -7.15 14.41 1.27
N GLU A 101 -7.37 15.54 1.95
CA GLU A 101 -7.00 16.85 1.44
C GLU A 101 -5.49 17.00 1.26
N MET A 102 -4.70 16.57 2.22
CA MET A 102 -3.25 16.58 2.11
C MET A 102 -2.76 15.77 0.90
N LEU A 103 -3.29 14.56 0.71
CA LEU A 103 -2.99 13.70 -0.44
C LEU A 103 -3.37 14.40 -1.75
N ARG A 104 -4.63 14.88 -1.86
CA ARG A 104 -5.17 15.53 -3.05
C ARG A 104 -4.33 16.75 -3.46
N LEU A 105 -4.04 17.63 -2.52
CA LEU A 105 -3.26 18.85 -2.78
C LEU A 105 -1.80 18.54 -3.12
N THR A 106 -1.17 17.63 -2.39
CA THR A 106 0.26 17.32 -2.60
C THR A 106 0.49 16.60 -3.94
N ILE A 107 -0.33 15.63 -4.25
CA ILE A 107 -0.25 14.91 -5.53
C ILE A 107 -0.66 15.83 -6.67
N GLY A 108 -1.77 16.55 -6.55
CA GLY A 108 -2.29 17.42 -7.60
C GLY A 108 -1.38 18.60 -7.98
N ARG A 109 -0.49 19.04 -7.06
CA ARG A 109 0.52 20.08 -7.35
C ARG A 109 1.72 19.57 -8.13
N LYS A 110 2.07 18.28 -7.96
CA LYS A 110 3.25 17.67 -8.57
C LYS A 110 2.94 16.89 -9.85
N MET A 111 1.68 16.58 -10.05
CA MET A 111 1.21 15.76 -11.16
C MET A 111 0.98 16.61 -12.41
N ASP A 112 1.49 16.13 -13.55
CA ASP A 112 1.17 16.67 -14.87
C ASP A 112 -0.11 16.01 -15.39
N THR A 113 -1.19 16.80 -15.45
CA THR A 113 -2.53 16.33 -15.83
C THR A 113 -2.67 15.90 -17.30
N ASN A 114 -1.72 16.30 -18.18
CA ASN A 114 -1.78 15.94 -19.59
C ASN A 114 -1.33 14.51 -19.87
N ARG A 115 -0.49 13.96 -19.00
CA ARG A 115 0.09 12.63 -19.19
C ARG A 115 -0.14 11.65 -18.03
N MET A 116 -0.55 12.14 -16.86
CA MET A 116 -0.76 11.33 -15.66
C MET A 116 -2.13 11.58 -15.07
N PHE A 117 -2.64 10.59 -14.35
CA PHE A 117 -3.85 10.72 -13.56
C PHE A 117 -3.72 9.97 -12.23
N ALA A 118 -4.52 10.36 -11.26
CA ALA A 118 -4.56 9.73 -9.96
C ALA A 118 -5.99 9.36 -9.56
N ILE A 119 -6.15 8.20 -8.96
CA ILE A 119 -7.45 7.65 -8.57
C ILE A 119 -7.45 7.25 -7.10
N TRP A 120 -8.55 7.56 -6.40
CA TRP A 120 -8.81 7.05 -5.06
C TRP A 120 -9.21 5.58 -5.09
N ARG A 121 -8.57 4.78 -4.23
CA ARG A 121 -8.94 3.38 -3.99
C ARG A 121 -9.58 3.19 -2.62
N VAL A 122 -9.85 4.28 -1.93
CA VAL A 122 -10.44 4.34 -0.60
C VAL A 122 -11.69 5.21 -0.66
N GLU A 123 -12.69 4.84 0.12
CA GLU A 123 -13.95 5.56 0.22
C GLU A 123 -13.82 6.86 1.03
N ALA A 124 -14.76 7.78 0.84
CA ALA A 124 -14.88 8.97 1.66
C ALA A 124 -15.11 8.59 3.14
N PRO A 125 -14.78 9.48 4.10
CA PRO A 125 -14.99 9.22 5.51
C PRO A 125 -16.46 8.91 5.83
N TRP A 126 -16.71 7.73 6.40
CA TRP A 126 -18.06 7.26 6.72
C TRP A 126 -18.27 6.80 8.16
N GLN A 127 -17.19 6.36 8.83
CA GLN A 127 -17.28 5.87 10.21
C GLN A 127 -17.30 7.04 11.19
N PRO A 128 -18.37 7.25 11.96
CA PRO A 128 -18.44 8.33 12.92
C PRO A 128 -17.52 8.08 14.13
N VAL A 129 -16.84 9.12 14.55
CA VAL A 129 -16.03 9.16 15.76
C VAL A 129 -16.68 10.13 16.73
N THR A 130 -17.06 9.63 17.90
CA THR A 130 -17.70 10.43 18.94
C THR A 130 -16.67 10.99 19.92
N LYS A 131 -16.89 12.21 20.39
CA LYS A 131 -16.09 12.87 21.40
C LYS A 131 -17.02 13.49 22.44
N LYS A 132 -16.69 13.39 23.72
CA LYS A 132 -17.36 14.16 24.77
C LYS A 132 -16.85 15.59 24.76
N GLY A 133 -17.72 16.54 25.05
CA GLY A 133 -17.34 17.95 25.21
C GLY A 133 -16.31 18.13 26.33
N GLN A 134 -15.55 19.20 26.25
CA GLN A 134 -14.59 19.56 27.27
C GLN A 134 -15.33 19.87 28.61
N GLY A 135 -14.81 19.37 29.74
CA GLY A 135 -15.42 19.53 31.04
C GLY A 135 -16.56 18.55 31.36
N GLN A 136 -16.99 17.70 30.42
CA GLN A 136 -17.98 16.67 30.70
C GLN A 136 -17.40 15.50 31.48
N ARG A 137 -18.00 15.16 32.62
CA ARG A 137 -17.61 14.02 33.44
C ARG A 137 -17.90 12.68 32.76
N MET A 138 -17.29 11.60 33.28
CA MET A 138 -17.60 10.23 32.85
C MET A 138 -19.07 9.91 33.22
N GLY A 139 -19.73 9.07 32.42
CA GLY A 139 -21.19 8.83 32.52
C GLY A 139 -22.01 9.67 31.55
N GLY A 140 -23.32 9.75 31.70
CA GLY A 140 -24.21 10.56 30.83
C GLY A 140 -24.34 10.12 29.38
N GLY A 141 -23.99 8.88 29.05
CA GLY A 141 -24.13 8.30 27.71
C GLY A 141 -22.99 8.62 26.73
N LYS A 142 -23.19 8.21 25.48
CA LYS A 142 -22.22 8.37 24.39
C LYS A 142 -22.21 9.81 23.87
N GLY A 143 -21.02 10.40 23.72
CA GLY A 143 -20.84 11.77 23.23
C GLY A 143 -21.42 12.01 21.83
N ALA A 144 -21.42 13.26 21.40
CA ALA A 144 -21.81 13.63 20.04
C ALA A 144 -20.76 13.16 19.00
N ILE A 145 -21.17 13.07 17.74
CA ILE A 145 -20.27 12.79 16.62
C ILE A 145 -19.41 14.04 16.41
N ASP A 146 -18.08 13.85 16.44
CA ASP A 146 -17.10 14.91 16.23
C ASP A 146 -16.64 14.97 14.79
N HIS A 147 -16.26 13.83 14.23
CA HIS A 147 -15.81 13.72 12.84
C HIS A 147 -16.03 12.31 12.30
N TYR A 148 -15.80 12.16 11.00
CA TYR A 148 -15.85 10.89 10.31
C TYR A 148 -14.46 10.47 9.85
N VAL A 149 -14.23 9.15 9.78
CA VAL A 149 -12.99 8.55 9.36
C VAL A 149 -13.24 7.36 8.44
N THR A 150 -12.25 7.00 7.62
CA THR A 150 -12.25 5.76 6.85
C THR A 150 -11.27 4.78 7.48
N PRO A 151 -11.69 3.61 7.93
CA PRO A 151 -10.81 2.55 8.40
C PRO A 151 -10.08 1.92 7.21
N VAL A 152 -8.79 1.62 7.40
CA VAL A 152 -7.92 1.00 6.39
C VAL A 152 -7.22 -0.18 7.05
N LYS A 153 -7.19 -1.31 6.36
CA LYS A 153 -6.45 -2.52 6.75
C LYS A 153 -5.07 -2.54 6.09
N SER A 154 -4.20 -3.39 6.61
CA SER A 154 -2.91 -3.66 6.00
C SER A 154 -3.07 -4.30 4.61
N GLY A 155 -2.29 -3.87 3.64
CA GLY A 155 -2.38 -4.31 2.24
C GLY A 155 -3.32 -3.47 1.38
N ARG A 156 -4.16 -2.59 1.95
CA ARG A 156 -5.09 -1.78 1.15
C ARG A 156 -4.36 -0.73 0.33
N VAL A 157 -4.68 -0.67 -0.94
CA VAL A 157 -4.26 0.42 -1.83
C VAL A 157 -5.05 1.68 -1.47
N ILE A 158 -4.38 2.82 -1.31
CA ILE A 158 -4.99 4.10 -0.94
C ILE A 158 -5.23 4.98 -2.16
N VAL A 159 -4.18 5.18 -2.95
CA VAL A 159 -4.17 5.99 -4.18
C VAL A 159 -3.40 5.24 -5.23
N GLU A 160 -3.90 5.24 -6.43
CA GLU A 160 -3.17 4.82 -7.64
C GLU A 160 -2.79 6.05 -8.46
N LEU A 161 -1.58 6.01 -8.98
CA LEU A 161 -1.03 6.96 -9.93
C LEU A 161 -0.71 6.22 -11.21
N ALA A 162 -1.29 6.66 -12.32
CA ALA A 162 -1.11 6.00 -13.60
C ALA A 162 -1.01 7.01 -14.75
N GLY A 163 -0.61 6.54 -15.91
CA GLY A 163 -0.44 7.36 -17.10
C GLY A 163 0.91 7.11 -17.76
N LYS A 164 1.35 8.09 -18.53
CA LYS A 164 2.66 8.06 -19.21
C LYS A 164 3.73 8.59 -18.24
N LEU A 165 4.17 7.76 -17.29
CA LEU A 165 5.17 8.12 -16.28
C LEU A 165 6.07 6.93 -15.95
N GLU A 166 7.30 7.23 -15.53
CA GLU A 166 8.25 6.26 -15.04
C GLU A 166 8.16 6.09 -13.52
N TYR A 167 8.71 4.97 -13.00
CA TYR A 167 8.72 4.68 -11.57
C TYR A 167 9.39 5.77 -10.72
N VAL A 168 10.49 6.34 -11.23
CA VAL A 168 11.24 7.40 -10.52
C VAL A 168 10.39 8.66 -10.34
N GLU A 169 9.63 9.04 -11.37
CA GLU A 169 8.70 10.18 -11.29
C GLU A 169 7.56 9.90 -10.29
N ALA A 170 6.94 8.72 -10.39
CA ALA A 170 5.92 8.29 -9.45
C ALA A 170 6.42 8.29 -8.00
N GLN A 171 7.63 7.76 -7.79
CA GLN A 171 8.27 7.73 -6.48
C GLN A 171 8.49 9.13 -5.90
N ASN A 172 8.97 10.08 -6.69
CA ASN A 172 9.22 11.46 -6.26
C ASN A 172 7.93 12.18 -5.85
N ILE A 173 6.81 11.87 -6.51
CA ILE A 173 5.49 12.40 -6.15
C ILE A 173 4.99 11.77 -4.85
N LEU A 174 5.01 10.43 -4.77
CA LEU A 174 4.40 9.66 -3.69
C LEU A 174 5.23 9.62 -2.41
N LYS A 175 6.57 9.74 -2.50
CA LYS A 175 7.49 9.74 -1.34
C LYS A 175 7.20 10.86 -0.33
N VAL A 176 6.74 12.00 -0.80
CA VAL A 176 6.39 13.14 0.07
C VAL A 176 5.12 12.88 0.89
N VAL A 177 4.27 12.01 0.41
CA VAL A 177 2.94 11.75 0.96
C VAL A 177 2.96 10.62 1.98
N CYS A 178 3.70 9.53 1.71
CA CYS A 178 3.74 8.35 2.56
C CYS A 178 3.98 8.64 4.05
N PRO A 179 4.98 9.45 4.46
CA PRO A 179 5.27 9.71 5.86
C PRO A 179 4.22 10.57 6.57
N LYS A 180 3.33 11.23 5.82
CA LYS A 180 2.26 12.07 6.37
C LYS A 180 0.97 11.32 6.67
N LEU A 181 0.91 10.03 6.37
CA LEU A 181 -0.21 9.17 6.68
C LEU A 181 -0.19 8.75 8.16
N PRO A 182 -1.35 8.48 8.77
CA PRO A 182 -1.45 8.13 10.19
C PRO A 182 -1.02 6.69 10.51
N PHE A 183 -0.53 5.96 9.53
CA PHE A 183 -0.05 4.58 9.63
C PHE A 183 1.10 4.36 8.65
N LYS A 184 1.82 3.27 8.79
CA LYS A 184 2.91 2.92 7.87
C LYS A 184 2.36 2.62 6.48
N ALA A 185 2.91 3.28 5.48
CA ALA A 185 2.56 3.10 4.07
C ALA A 185 3.82 3.05 3.22
N ARG A 186 3.73 2.37 2.09
CA ARG A 186 4.83 2.26 1.13
C ARG A 186 4.36 2.53 -0.29
N ILE A 187 5.29 2.94 -1.12
CA ILE A 187 5.07 3.09 -2.56
C ILE A 187 5.29 1.72 -3.20
N VAL A 188 4.40 1.35 -4.08
CA VAL A 188 4.47 0.08 -4.81
C VAL A 188 4.33 0.32 -6.31
N SER A 189 4.98 -0.54 -7.09
CA SER A 189 4.70 -0.75 -8.51
C SER A 189 4.17 -2.16 -8.70
N GLN A 190 3.49 -2.44 -9.79
CA GLN A 190 3.02 -3.79 -10.09
C GLN A 190 4.18 -4.79 -10.12
N THR A 191 5.29 -4.42 -10.75
CA THR A 191 6.50 -5.27 -10.82
C THR A 191 7.07 -5.59 -9.44
N LEU A 192 7.04 -4.65 -8.50
CA LEU A 192 7.47 -4.89 -7.12
C LEU A 192 6.53 -5.87 -6.40
N LEU A 193 5.22 -5.72 -6.57
CA LEU A 193 4.24 -6.62 -5.97
C LEU A 193 4.39 -8.04 -6.50
N ASP A 194 4.57 -8.20 -7.81
CA ASP A 194 4.75 -9.49 -8.45
C ASP A 194 6.04 -10.17 -7.98
N ASN A 195 7.15 -9.44 -7.91
CA ASN A 195 8.42 -9.94 -7.40
C ASN A 195 8.33 -10.35 -5.94
N GLU A 196 7.67 -9.55 -5.09
CA GLU A 196 7.46 -9.89 -3.68
C GLU A 196 6.61 -11.14 -3.51
N ALA A 197 5.59 -11.34 -4.34
CA ALA A 197 4.78 -12.55 -4.33
C ALA A 197 5.61 -13.78 -4.70
N LEU A 198 6.43 -13.68 -5.75
CA LEU A 198 7.36 -14.75 -6.17
C LEU A 198 8.41 -15.05 -5.09
N GLU A 199 8.99 -14.01 -4.48
CA GLU A 199 9.96 -14.20 -3.39
C GLU A 199 9.34 -14.86 -2.17
N ARG A 200 8.09 -14.49 -1.82
CA ARG A 200 7.35 -15.12 -0.71
C ARG A 200 7.18 -16.60 -0.96
N GLY A 201 6.71 -16.99 -2.14
CA GLY A 201 6.58 -18.40 -2.52
C GLY A 201 7.91 -19.15 -2.49
N ARG A 202 9.00 -18.54 -2.96
CA ARG A 202 10.34 -19.13 -2.88
C ARG A 202 10.84 -19.31 -1.43
N LYS A 203 10.56 -18.33 -0.57
CA LYS A 203 10.93 -18.42 0.87
C LYS A 203 10.15 -19.52 1.57
N GLU A 204 8.87 -19.66 1.28
CA GLU A 204 8.02 -20.73 1.83
C GLU A 204 8.53 -22.11 1.39
N GLN A 205 8.85 -22.30 0.11
CA GLN A 205 9.39 -23.55 -0.41
C GLN A 205 10.78 -23.92 0.16
N LYS A 206 11.63 -22.91 0.39
CA LYS A 206 12.99 -23.11 0.94
C LYS A 206 13.02 -23.24 2.45
N ASN A 207 11.91 -23.02 3.12
CA ASN A 207 11.86 -23.09 4.58
C ASN A 207 11.85 -24.53 5.05
N LEU A 208 13.01 -25.01 5.47
CA LEU A 208 13.21 -26.34 6.04
C LEU A 208 12.86 -26.42 7.53
N ASN A 209 12.54 -25.29 8.16
CA ASN A 209 12.19 -25.26 9.58
C ASN A 209 10.73 -25.73 9.79
N PRO A 210 10.50 -26.88 10.44
CA PRO A 210 9.16 -27.37 10.74
C PRO A 210 8.46 -26.52 11.81
N TRP A 211 9.21 -25.82 12.67
CA TRP A 211 8.71 -25.04 13.78
C TRP A 211 8.37 -23.60 13.35
N THR A 212 7.44 -23.46 12.44
CA THR A 212 6.91 -22.14 12.07
C THR A 212 5.98 -21.62 13.17
N LEU A 213 5.85 -20.28 13.31
CA LEU A 213 4.92 -19.69 14.29
C LEU A 213 3.48 -20.21 14.09
N LYS A 214 3.07 -20.37 12.84
CA LYS A 214 1.77 -20.97 12.49
C LYS A 214 1.61 -22.35 13.09
N TYR A 215 2.59 -23.23 12.91
CA TYR A 215 2.56 -24.60 13.46
C TYR A 215 2.54 -24.60 14.98
N ILE A 216 3.36 -23.75 15.64
CA ILE A 216 3.42 -23.62 17.09
C ILE A 216 2.06 -23.17 17.65
N VAL A 217 1.44 -22.17 17.03
CA VAL A 217 0.12 -21.64 17.46
C VAL A 217 -0.98 -22.69 17.24
N GLN A 218 -1.01 -23.34 16.09
CA GLN A 218 -2.05 -24.33 15.78
C GLN A 218 -2.01 -25.54 16.72
N ASN A 219 -0.82 -25.98 17.12
CA ASN A 219 -0.64 -27.15 18.00
C ASN A 219 -0.49 -26.78 19.48
N ASN A 220 -0.66 -25.52 19.85
CA ASN A 220 -0.52 -25.02 21.23
C ASN A 220 0.78 -25.48 21.92
N LEU A 221 1.88 -25.45 21.19
CA LEU A 221 3.16 -25.90 21.73
C LEU A 221 3.63 -24.98 22.84
N GLY A 222 4.10 -25.56 23.94
CA GLY A 222 4.50 -24.83 25.14
C GLY A 222 3.36 -24.08 25.82
N GLY A 223 2.09 -24.40 25.53
CA GLY A 223 0.93 -23.70 26.10
C GLY A 223 0.80 -22.23 25.64
N CYS A 224 1.25 -21.93 24.45
CA CYS A 224 1.30 -20.56 23.90
C CYS A 224 -0.07 -19.86 23.83
N HIS A 225 -1.18 -20.59 23.80
CA HIS A 225 -2.54 -20.05 23.79
C HIS A 225 -2.85 -19.17 25.00
N ARG A 226 -2.15 -19.36 26.14
CA ARG A 226 -2.37 -18.54 27.36
C ARG A 226 -1.90 -17.09 27.19
N TRP A 227 -0.99 -16.81 26.25
CA TRP A 227 -0.27 -15.54 26.12
C TRP A 227 -0.53 -14.85 24.79
N LEU A 228 -1.04 -15.57 23.82
CA LEU A 228 -1.32 -15.05 22.50
C LEU A 228 -2.62 -14.24 22.48
N SER A 229 -2.60 -13.14 21.72
CA SER A 229 -3.80 -12.36 21.46
C SER A 229 -4.73 -13.09 20.47
N PRO A 230 -6.06 -12.83 20.51
CA PRO A 230 -6.99 -13.38 19.50
C PRO A 230 -6.60 -13.04 18.05
N VAL A 231 -5.85 -11.96 17.85
CA VAL A 231 -5.33 -11.54 16.53
C VAL A 231 -4.24 -12.48 16.06
N ASP A 232 -3.31 -12.86 16.96
CA ASP A 232 -2.19 -13.76 16.64
C ASP A 232 -2.65 -15.20 16.38
N HIS A 233 -3.74 -15.64 17.02
CA HIS A 233 -4.39 -16.91 16.69
C HIS A 233 -4.91 -16.95 15.26
N LYS A 234 -5.31 -15.81 14.71
CA LYS A 234 -5.89 -15.73 13.36
C LYS A 234 -4.83 -15.47 12.28
N TRP A 235 -3.85 -14.62 12.57
CA TRP A 235 -2.88 -14.14 11.57
C TRP A 235 -1.42 -14.40 11.91
N PHE A 236 -1.14 -15.18 12.96
CA PHE A 236 0.19 -15.67 13.30
C PHE A 236 1.27 -14.59 13.33
N GLY A 237 0.97 -13.41 13.89
CA GLY A 237 1.89 -12.30 14.03
C GLY A 237 2.18 -11.49 12.75
N GLU A 238 1.56 -11.82 11.62
CA GLU A 238 1.85 -11.14 10.35
C GLU A 238 1.22 -9.73 10.26
N TYR A 239 0.10 -9.51 10.92
CA TYR A 239 -0.68 -8.26 10.82
C TYR A 239 -0.96 -7.68 12.20
N ASN A 240 -0.50 -6.46 12.44
CA ASN A 240 -0.72 -5.70 13.67
C ASN A 240 -1.78 -4.62 13.46
#